data_df0d2f2d9e796dce40504a651875f700
#
_entry.id   df0d2f2d9e796dce40504a651875f700
#
_cell.length_a   1.000
_cell.length_b   1.000
_cell.length_c   1.000
_cell.angle_alpha   90.00
_cell.angle_beta   90.00
_cell.angle_gamma   90.00
#
_symmetry.space_group_name_H-M   'P 1'
#
loop_
_entity.id
_entity.type
_entity.pdbx_description
1 polymer ?
#
loop_
_entity_poly.entity_id
_entity_poly.type
_entity_poly.pdbx_seq_one_letter_code
_entity_poly.pdbx_strand_id
1 'polypeptide(L)'
;ESGDDVPWEQSGRTRVFVHEDFPIRKVEQRDPDIENVLVFGIDARSPNHIAGRADTMVILTIDKKHLAIKLTSLLRDTSVNIDGRSQPSRLNDAYALGGIGLLLNTINETFSLDIQRFAMFDFGSAAGLIDALGGVEVDIRSEEIDPLNANIRDMNRLTDHESSMIDQPGRQRLDGWQAIAWARIRQFDSEYAGTDRQRTVMMRLIDQYTNASVSSLVAMAGDGLAAFETNMTNVDLIRLGISALPLADDVLQYSIPEDGLFRINPDPWMMIVDYDRQIPALHAFIYGDGFRD
;
A
#
# COMPACT_ATOMS: atom_id res chain seq x y z
N GLU A 1 -26.62 8.29 21.65
CA GLU A 1 -27.34 9.02 20.59
C GLU A 1 -26.34 9.57 19.58
N SER A 2 -26.62 9.22 18.29
CA SER A 2 -26.07 9.70 17.04
C SER A 2 -24.59 9.50 16.80
N GLY A 3 -24.23 8.31 16.30
CA GLY A 3 -23.12 8.16 15.40
C GLY A 3 -23.45 8.90 14.12
N ASP A 4 -22.60 9.86 13.75
CA ASP A 4 -22.66 10.47 12.44
C ASP A 4 -22.17 9.45 11.40
N ASP A 5 -23.14 8.72 10.81
CA ASP A 5 -22.98 8.02 9.56
C ASP A 5 -22.67 9.08 8.49
N VAL A 6 -21.41 9.26 8.15
CA VAL A 6 -21.03 10.08 7.00
C VAL A 6 -21.42 9.28 5.75
N PRO A 7 -22.39 9.75 4.96
CA PRO A 7 -22.79 9.05 3.76
C PRO A 7 -21.66 9.12 2.72
N TRP A 8 -21.12 8.00 2.36
CA TRP A 8 -20.10 7.83 1.30
C TRP A 8 -20.70 8.03 -0.12
N GLU A 9 -21.86 8.60 -0.22
CA GLU A 9 -22.54 8.84 -1.49
C GLU A 9 -22.19 10.21 -2.07
N GLN A 10 -21.65 10.20 -3.28
CA GLN A 10 -21.51 11.27 -4.27
C GLN A 10 -20.09 11.75 -4.59
N SER A 11 -19.32 10.94 -5.33
CA SER A 11 -18.27 11.55 -6.15
C SER A 11 -17.95 10.83 -7.46
N GLY A 12 -18.71 9.79 -7.86
CA GLY A 12 -18.39 9.06 -9.11
C GLY A 12 -17.05 8.32 -9.09
N ARG A 13 -16.44 8.14 -7.91
CA ARG A 13 -15.15 7.50 -7.67
C ARG A 13 -15.34 6.02 -7.39
N THR A 14 -14.29 5.26 -7.61
CA THR A 14 -14.12 3.90 -7.12
C THR A 14 -14.52 3.84 -5.64
N ARG A 15 -15.48 2.99 -5.29
CA ARG A 15 -15.95 2.89 -3.91
C ARG A 15 -15.14 1.86 -3.15
N VAL A 16 -14.64 2.22 -1.97
CA VAL A 16 -14.09 1.25 -1.02
C VAL A 16 -15.17 0.24 -0.66
N PHE A 17 -14.83 -1.04 -0.75
CA PHE A 17 -15.73 -2.08 -0.28
C PHE A 17 -15.77 -2.05 1.25
N VAL A 18 -16.93 -1.68 1.80
CA VAL A 18 -17.26 -1.73 3.22
C VAL A 18 -18.37 -2.76 3.40
N HIS A 19 -18.11 -3.77 4.23
CA HIS A 19 -19.09 -4.78 4.56
C HIS A 19 -19.73 -4.44 5.91
N GLU A 20 -21.05 -4.42 5.98
CA GLU A 20 -21.80 -4.02 7.18
C GLU A 20 -21.43 -4.83 8.42
N ASP A 21 -21.13 -6.13 8.26
CA ASP A 21 -20.75 -7.02 9.37
C ASP A 21 -19.31 -6.79 9.89
N PHE A 22 -18.50 -6.05 9.14
CA PHE A 22 -17.10 -5.82 9.48
C PHE A 22 -16.74 -4.33 9.50
N PRO A 23 -17.27 -3.54 10.45
CA PRO A 23 -16.86 -2.16 10.62
C PRO A 23 -15.40 -2.07 11.05
N ILE A 24 -14.73 -0.97 10.72
CA ILE A 24 -13.40 -0.68 11.26
C ILE A 24 -13.50 -0.55 12.79
N ARG A 25 -12.85 -1.45 13.51
CA ARG A 25 -12.81 -1.40 14.97
C ARG A 25 -11.93 -0.26 15.43
N LYS A 26 -12.44 0.51 16.40
CA LYS A 26 -11.64 1.57 17.00
C LYS A 26 -10.57 0.93 17.90
N VAL A 27 -9.31 1.26 17.63
CA VAL A 27 -8.15 0.82 18.41
C VAL A 27 -7.52 2.05 19.07
N GLU A 28 -7.04 1.91 20.29
CA GLU A 28 -6.33 2.99 20.97
C GLU A 28 -4.95 3.19 20.34
N GLN A 29 -4.59 4.44 20.09
CA GLN A 29 -3.29 4.78 19.53
C GLN A 29 -2.19 4.44 20.54
N ARG A 30 -1.18 3.67 20.12
CA ARG A 30 -0.11 3.17 21.00
C ARG A 30 0.92 4.25 21.36
N ASP A 31 1.28 5.09 20.38
CA ASP A 31 2.21 6.21 20.59
C ASP A 31 1.68 7.44 19.84
N PRO A 32 1.41 8.58 20.52
CA PRO A 32 0.85 9.77 19.88
C PRO A 32 1.78 10.44 18.86
N ASP A 33 3.08 10.18 18.93
CA ASP A 33 4.09 10.73 18.01
C ASP A 33 4.34 9.81 16.80
N ILE A 34 3.69 8.64 16.77
CA ILE A 34 3.82 7.66 15.67
C ILE A 34 2.45 7.44 15.04
N GLU A 35 2.34 7.74 13.76
CA GLU A 35 1.11 7.64 12.99
C GLU A 35 1.23 6.59 11.89
N ASN A 36 0.35 5.57 11.95
CA ASN A 36 0.32 4.47 11.00
C ASN A 36 -0.86 4.61 10.04
N VAL A 37 -0.59 4.50 8.73
CA VAL A 37 -1.59 4.52 7.65
C VAL A 37 -1.40 3.29 6.78
N LEU A 38 -2.46 2.51 6.56
CA LEU A 38 -2.43 1.42 5.58
C LEU A 38 -2.59 2.00 4.17
N VAL A 39 -1.57 1.88 3.36
CA VAL A 39 -1.62 2.17 1.92
C VAL A 39 -1.73 0.84 1.18
N PHE A 40 -2.79 0.66 0.39
CA PHE A 40 -2.96 -0.60 -0.31
C PHE A 40 -3.52 -0.43 -1.71
N GLY A 41 -3.12 -1.34 -2.59
CA GLY A 41 -3.57 -1.40 -3.98
C GLY A 41 -4.43 -2.62 -4.22
N ILE A 42 -5.53 -2.43 -4.95
CA ILE A 42 -6.42 -3.52 -5.36
C ILE A 42 -6.30 -3.80 -6.85
N ASP A 43 -6.34 -5.10 -7.23
CA ASP A 43 -6.50 -5.53 -8.63
C ASP A 43 -7.99 -5.47 -8.99
N ALA A 44 -8.45 -4.27 -9.33
CA ALA A 44 -9.83 -4.02 -9.70
C ALA A 44 -10.00 -4.17 -11.22
N ARG A 45 -10.25 -5.40 -11.67
CA ARG A 45 -10.60 -5.70 -13.08
C ARG A 45 -12.09 -5.54 -13.37
N SER A 46 -12.90 -5.23 -12.35
CA SER A 46 -14.34 -5.03 -12.48
C SER A 46 -14.72 -3.61 -12.04
N PRO A 47 -15.63 -2.92 -12.76
CA PRO A 47 -16.13 -1.60 -12.35
C PRO A 47 -16.79 -1.57 -10.97
N ASN A 48 -17.14 -2.74 -10.43
CA ASN A 48 -17.83 -2.85 -9.14
C ASN A 48 -16.90 -3.14 -7.95
N HIS A 49 -15.59 -3.26 -8.13
CA HIS A 49 -14.52 -3.44 -7.12
C HIS A 49 -14.78 -4.40 -5.94
N ILE A 50 -15.95 -5.01 -5.87
CA ILE A 50 -16.44 -5.84 -4.76
C ILE A 50 -15.63 -7.14 -4.62
N ALA A 51 -14.92 -7.56 -5.68
CA ALA A 51 -14.18 -8.82 -5.70
C ALA A 51 -12.65 -8.65 -5.83
N GLY A 52 -12.13 -7.44 -5.69
CA GLY A 52 -10.68 -7.19 -5.74
C GLY A 52 -9.96 -7.78 -4.53
N ARG A 53 -8.68 -8.13 -4.71
CA ARG A 53 -7.78 -8.49 -3.61
C ARG A 53 -6.80 -7.35 -3.35
N ALA A 54 -6.43 -7.16 -2.08
CA ALA A 54 -5.36 -6.25 -1.70
C ALA A 54 -4.01 -6.90 -2.03
N ASP A 55 -3.54 -6.72 -3.26
CA ASP A 55 -2.30 -7.36 -3.75
C ASP A 55 -1.03 -6.60 -3.37
N THR A 56 -1.16 -5.33 -3.02
CA THR A 56 -0.09 -4.48 -2.48
C THR A 56 -0.57 -3.90 -1.17
N MET A 57 0.18 -4.12 -0.09
CA MET A 57 -0.15 -3.56 1.23
C MET A 57 1.14 -3.04 1.88
N VAL A 58 1.13 -1.78 2.25
CA VAL A 58 2.26 -1.12 2.93
C VAL A 58 1.73 -0.30 4.09
N ILE A 59 2.30 -0.47 5.27
CA ILE A 59 2.08 0.46 6.38
C ILE A 59 3.06 1.61 6.21
N LEU A 60 2.54 2.80 5.97
CA LEU A 60 3.27 4.05 6.03
C LEU A 60 3.24 4.55 7.47
N THR A 61 4.40 4.59 8.11
CA THR A 61 4.56 5.12 9.47
C THR A 61 5.27 6.47 9.42
N ILE A 62 4.64 7.50 9.97
CA ILE A 62 5.22 8.81 10.21
C ILE A 62 5.68 8.83 11.67
N ASP A 63 6.97 8.68 11.89
CA ASP A 63 7.60 8.63 13.21
C ASP A 63 8.23 9.98 13.55
N LYS A 64 7.46 10.83 14.24
CA LYS A 64 7.91 12.15 14.68
C LYS A 64 8.89 12.07 15.84
N LYS A 65 8.88 10.97 16.59
CA LYS A 65 9.74 10.74 17.75
C LYS A 65 11.18 10.44 17.35
N HIS A 66 11.36 9.63 16.28
CA HIS A 66 12.68 9.24 15.79
C HIS A 66 13.03 9.94 14.46
N LEU A 67 12.19 10.89 14.02
CA LEU A 67 12.38 11.70 12.81
C LEU A 67 12.57 10.86 11.53
N ALA A 68 11.73 9.86 11.33
CA ALA A 68 11.83 8.96 10.19
C ALA A 68 10.46 8.67 9.53
N ILE A 69 10.48 8.37 8.24
CA ILE A 69 9.41 7.69 7.54
C ILE A 69 9.76 6.20 7.48
N LYS A 70 8.78 5.33 7.84
CA LYS A 70 9.00 3.88 7.77
C LYS A 70 7.97 3.24 6.85
N LEU A 71 8.43 2.34 5.98
CA LEU A 71 7.59 1.58 5.06
C LEU A 71 7.66 0.10 5.42
N THR A 72 6.56 -0.44 5.93
CA THR A 72 6.44 -1.88 6.23
C THR A 72 5.57 -2.55 5.17
N SER A 73 6.17 -3.34 4.28
CA SER A 73 5.44 -4.13 3.29
C SER A 73 4.85 -5.38 3.93
N LEU A 74 3.55 -5.59 3.76
CA LEU A 74 2.86 -6.82 4.15
C LEU A 74 2.71 -7.71 2.93
N LEU A 75 3.36 -8.88 2.92
CA LEU A 75 3.24 -9.81 1.81
C LEU A 75 1.83 -10.41 1.78
N ARG A 76 1.19 -10.37 0.63
CA ARG A 76 -0.21 -10.76 0.42
C ARG A 76 -0.53 -12.20 0.80
N ASP A 77 0.45 -13.11 0.65
CA ASP A 77 0.30 -14.55 0.93
C ASP A 77 0.67 -14.93 2.38
N THR A 78 0.83 -13.93 3.26
CA THR A 78 0.99 -14.12 4.72
C THR A 78 -0.23 -14.83 5.28
N SER A 79 0.00 -15.95 5.98
CA SER A 79 -1.05 -16.76 6.61
C SER A 79 -1.56 -16.08 7.88
N VAL A 80 -2.82 -15.70 7.91
CA VAL A 80 -3.46 -15.01 9.03
C VAL A 80 -4.80 -15.67 9.40
N ASN A 81 -5.25 -15.44 10.62
CA ASN A 81 -6.62 -15.75 11.02
C ASN A 81 -7.53 -14.60 10.59
N ILE A 82 -8.60 -14.90 9.87
CA ILE A 82 -9.58 -13.92 9.41
C ILE A 82 -10.91 -14.22 10.10
N ASP A 83 -11.55 -13.19 10.68
CA ASP A 83 -12.86 -13.32 11.31
C ASP A 83 -13.87 -13.96 10.34
N GLY A 84 -14.69 -14.86 10.86
CA GLY A 84 -15.66 -15.62 10.08
C GLY A 84 -15.08 -16.84 9.33
N ARG A 85 -13.77 -17.10 9.43
CA ARG A 85 -13.15 -18.31 8.86
C ARG A 85 -12.65 -19.25 9.94
N SER A 86 -12.87 -20.57 9.72
CA SER A 86 -12.43 -21.64 10.64
C SER A 86 -10.97 -22.04 10.45
N GLN A 87 -10.35 -21.63 9.35
CA GLN A 87 -8.97 -21.97 9.01
C GLN A 87 -8.21 -20.70 8.60
N PRO A 88 -6.89 -20.64 8.87
CA PRO A 88 -6.05 -19.55 8.38
C PRO A 88 -6.18 -19.36 6.86
N SER A 89 -6.06 -18.14 6.40
CA SER A 89 -6.12 -17.76 4.98
C SER A 89 -5.02 -16.75 4.67
N ARG A 90 -4.87 -16.41 3.40
CA ARG A 90 -3.92 -15.38 3.00
C ARG A 90 -4.44 -14.00 3.40
N LEU A 91 -3.54 -13.11 3.79
CA LEU A 91 -3.88 -11.76 4.24
C LEU A 91 -4.70 -10.97 3.21
N ASN A 92 -4.38 -11.09 1.91
CA ASN A 92 -5.10 -10.41 0.85
C ASN A 92 -6.55 -10.89 0.66
N ASP A 93 -6.90 -12.07 1.16
CA ASP A 93 -8.29 -12.57 1.12
C ASP A 93 -9.21 -11.79 2.08
N ALA A 94 -8.66 -11.14 3.12
CA ALA A 94 -9.44 -10.39 4.08
C ALA A 94 -10.24 -9.24 3.41
N TYR A 95 -9.60 -8.50 2.49
CA TYR A 95 -10.31 -7.45 1.75
C TYR A 95 -11.41 -8.01 0.86
N ALA A 96 -11.15 -9.09 0.13
CA ALA A 96 -12.14 -9.72 -0.75
C ALA A 96 -13.35 -10.30 0.02
N LEU A 97 -13.15 -10.72 1.27
CA LEU A 97 -14.17 -11.34 2.12
C LEU A 97 -15.03 -10.31 2.87
N GLY A 98 -14.45 -9.22 3.35
CA GLY A 98 -15.15 -8.28 4.21
C GLY A 98 -14.69 -6.83 4.08
N GLY A 99 -14.07 -6.47 2.95
CA GLY A 99 -13.68 -5.11 2.64
C GLY A 99 -12.61 -4.55 3.56
N ILE A 100 -12.55 -3.21 3.60
CA ILE A 100 -11.51 -2.49 4.34
C ILE A 100 -11.58 -2.75 5.85
N GLY A 101 -12.77 -2.89 6.41
CA GLY A 101 -12.94 -3.13 7.84
C GLY A 101 -12.33 -4.47 8.26
N LEU A 102 -12.62 -5.56 7.52
CA LEU A 102 -12.05 -6.86 7.80
C LEU A 102 -10.54 -6.89 7.58
N LEU A 103 -10.04 -6.21 6.53
CA LEU A 103 -8.60 -6.12 6.26
C LEU A 103 -7.87 -5.41 7.41
N LEU A 104 -8.32 -4.21 7.82
CA LEU A 104 -7.69 -3.45 8.91
C LEU A 104 -7.76 -4.19 10.24
N ASN A 105 -8.92 -4.76 10.58
CA ASN A 105 -9.09 -5.51 11.81
C ASN A 105 -8.15 -6.73 11.83
N THR A 106 -8.04 -7.47 10.71
CA THR A 106 -7.14 -8.62 10.58
C THR A 106 -5.67 -8.20 10.77
N ILE A 107 -5.24 -7.09 10.16
CA ILE A 107 -3.86 -6.57 10.32
C ILE A 107 -3.61 -6.18 11.78
N ASN A 108 -4.50 -5.38 12.37
CA ASN A 108 -4.34 -4.92 13.75
C ASN A 108 -4.31 -6.07 14.75
N GLU A 109 -5.21 -7.05 14.61
CA GLU A 109 -5.26 -8.21 15.50
C GLU A 109 -4.05 -9.12 15.32
N THR A 110 -3.65 -9.40 14.06
CA THR A 110 -2.52 -10.31 13.78
C THR A 110 -1.20 -9.74 14.27
N PHE A 111 -0.97 -8.45 14.06
CA PHE A 111 0.32 -7.81 14.33
C PHE A 111 0.30 -6.91 15.57
N SER A 112 -0.81 -6.90 16.30
CA SER A 112 -1.01 -6.02 17.46
C SER A 112 -0.68 -4.56 17.12
N LEU A 113 -1.34 -4.00 16.10
CA LEU A 113 -1.15 -2.63 15.63
C LEU A 113 -2.37 -1.76 15.94
N ASP A 114 -2.26 -0.46 15.66
CA ASP A 114 -3.26 0.57 15.95
C ASP A 114 -3.73 1.33 14.69
N ILE A 115 -3.68 0.70 13.53
CA ILE A 115 -4.00 1.34 12.26
C ILE A 115 -5.49 1.61 12.16
N GLN A 116 -5.88 2.89 11.98
CA GLN A 116 -7.26 3.31 11.77
C GLN A 116 -7.45 4.07 10.45
N ARG A 117 -6.37 4.48 9.82
CA ARG A 117 -6.36 5.27 8.59
C ARG A 117 -5.87 4.44 7.43
N PHE A 118 -6.46 4.68 6.27
CA PHE A 118 -6.05 4.00 5.06
C PHE A 118 -6.06 4.93 3.84
N ALA A 119 -5.31 4.54 2.81
CA ALA A 119 -5.39 5.06 1.46
C ALA A 119 -5.43 3.85 0.49
N MET A 120 -6.49 3.74 -0.29
CA MET A 120 -6.68 2.69 -1.27
C MET A 120 -6.50 3.24 -2.68
N PHE A 121 -5.74 2.51 -3.48
CA PHE A 121 -5.52 2.81 -4.89
C PHE A 121 -5.99 1.64 -5.76
N ASP A 122 -6.66 1.96 -6.84
CA ASP A 122 -6.72 1.08 -8.01
C ASP A 122 -5.59 1.44 -8.98
N PHE A 123 -5.47 0.71 -10.08
CA PHE A 123 -4.39 0.96 -11.05
C PHE A 123 -4.49 2.34 -11.69
N GLY A 124 -5.69 2.83 -11.98
CA GLY A 124 -5.90 4.13 -12.61
C GLY A 124 -5.52 5.27 -11.69
N SER A 125 -5.97 5.22 -10.44
CA SER A 125 -5.66 6.23 -9.44
C SER A 125 -4.18 6.25 -9.08
N ALA A 126 -3.55 5.09 -8.97
CA ALA A 126 -2.10 4.99 -8.73
C ALA A 126 -1.31 5.55 -9.92
N ALA A 127 -1.68 5.20 -11.16
CA ALA A 127 -1.06 5.74 -12.35
C ALA A 127 -1.22 7.26 -12.43
N GLY A 128 -2.43 7.78 -12.21
CA GLY A 128 -2.70 9.21 -12.20
C GLY A 128 -1.90 9.99 -11.16
N LEU A 129 -1.70 9.42 -9.95
CA LEU A 129 -0.84 10.02 -8.93
C LEU A 129 0.63 10.09 -9.39
N ILE A 130 1.14 9.01 -9.99
CA ILE A 130 2.51 8.95 -10.53
C ILE A 130 2.67 10.01 -11.64
N ASP A 131 1.72 10.13 -12.55
CA ASP A 131 1.75 11.11 -13.64
C ASP A 131 1.69 12.55 -13.12
N ALA A 132 0.86 12.82 -12.11
CA ALA A 132 0.78 14.13 -11.46
C ALA A 132 2.12 14.56 -10.82
N LEU A 133 2.92 13.60 -10.38
CA LEU A 133 4.29 13.80 -9.86
C LEU A 133 5.36 13.85 -10.97
N GLY A 134 4.96 13.72 -12.24
CA GLY A 134 5.86 13.77 -13.41
C GLY A 134 6.52 12.45 -13.75
N GLY A 135 5.89 11.34 -13.40
CA GLY A 135 6.41 9.99 -13.62
C GLY A 135 7.39 9.55 -12.55
N VAL A 136 7.92 8.33 -12.65
CA VAL A 136 8.89 7.77 -11.70
C VAL A 136 10.14 7.31 -12.42
N GLU A 137 11.31 7.65 -11.87
CA GLU A 137 12.60 7.23 -12.43
C GLU A 137 13.07 5.93 -11.77
N VAL A 138 13.29 4.89 -12.58
CA VAL A 138 13.72 3.56 -12.14
C VAL A 138 14.85 3.05 -13.05
N ASP A 139 15.60 2.07 -12.55
CA ASP A 139 16.61 1.36 -13.34
C ASP A 139 16.05 -0.01 -13.75
N ILE A 140 15.78 -0.14 -15.06
CA ILE A 140 15.15 -1.34 -15.64
C ILE A 140 16.24 -2.32 -16.04
N ARG A 141 16.18 -3.54 -15.53
CA ARG A 141 17.10 -4.62 -15.92
C ARG A 141 16.70 -5.20 -17.28
N SER A 142 17.68 -5.73 -18.02
CA SER A 142 17.43 -6.29 -19.35
C SER A 142 16.37 -7.41 -19.33
N GLU A 143 16.39 -8.25 -18.31
CA GLU A 143 15.42 -9.33 -18.13
C GLU A 143 13.99 -8.87 -17.77
N GLU A 144 13.84 -7.60 -17.34
CA GLU A 144 12.53 -7.03 -17.01
C GLU A 144 11.78 -6.46 -18.22
N ILE A 145 12.46 -6.23 -19.36
CA ILE A 145 11.85 -5.58 -20.54
C ILE A 145 10.67 -6.40 -21.09
N ASP A 146 10.88 -7.69 -21.32
CA ASP A 146 9.83 -8.54 -21.90
C ASP A 146 8.59 -8.67 -20.97
N PRO A 147 8.73 -8.97 -19.66
CA PRO A 147 7.59 -9.02 -18.75
C PRO A 147 6.96 -7.65 -18.53
N LEU A 148 7.74 -6.57 -18.49
CA LEU A 148 7.22 -5.21 -18.41
C LEU A 148 6.33 -4.91 -19.61
N ASN A 149 6.83 -5.16 -20.83
CA ASN A 149 6.08 -4.93 -22.06
C ASN A 149 4.86 -5.85 -22.20
N ALA A 150 4.90 -7.06 -21.65
CA ALA A 150 3.72 -7.92 -21.55
C ALA A 150 2.65 -7.28 -20.67
N ASN A 151 3.03 -6.78 -19.48
CA ASN A 151 2.13 -6.09 -18.57
C ASN A 151 1.59 -4.78 -19.17
N ILE A 152 2.41 -3.98 -19.87
CA ILE A 152 1.95 -2.77 -20.57
C ILE A 152 0.90 -3.12 -21.63
N ARG A 153 1.15 -4.15 -22.46
CA ARG A 153 0.16 -4.58 -23.46
C ARG A 153 -1.16 -5.02 -22.83
N ASP A 154 -1.11 -5.73 -21.71
CA ASP A 154 -2.32 -6.15 -21.00
C ASP A 154 -3.07 -4.95 -20.44
N MET A 155 -2.38 -3.97 -19.88
CA MET A 155 -2.99 -2.73 -19.38
C MET A 155 -3.60 -1.89 -20.50
N ASN A 156 -2.89 -1.71 -21.61
CA ASN A 156 -3.41 -1.00 -22.79
C ASN A 156 -4.68 -1.66 -23.39
N ARG A 157 -4.88 -2.98 -23.19
CA ARG A 157 -6.11 -3.66 -23.60
C ARG A 157 -7.27 -3.49 -22.61
N LEU A 158 -6.95 -3.26 -21.34
CA LEU A 158 -7.93 -3.20 -20.26
C LEU A 158 -8.39 -1.76 -19.96
N THR A 159 -7.68 -0.77 -20.48
CA THR A 159 -7.92 0.65 -20.24
C THR A 159 -7.94 1.41 -21.58
N ASP A 160 -8.50 2.61 -21.58
CA ASP A 160 -8.47 3.50 -22.76
C ASP A 160 -7.12 4.26 -22.89
N HIS A 161 -6.12 3.89 -22.08
CA HIS A 161 -4.80 4.51 -22.08
C HIS A 161 -3.81 3.67 -22.90
N GLU A 162 -2.99 4.32 -23.71
CA GLU A 162 -1.93 3.67 -24.51
C GLU A 162 -0.55 4.14 -24.03
N SER A 163 0.08 3.35 -23.14
CA SER A 163 1.50 3.52 -22.80
C SER A 163 2.41 2.92 -23.85
N SER A 164 3.52 3.62 -24.12
CA SER A 164 4.57 3.14 -25.01
C SER A 164 5.33 1.94 -24.41
N MET A 165 5.85 1.06 -25.29
CA MET A 165 6.71 -0.03 -24.88
C MET A 165 8.09 0.50 -24.47
N ILE A 166 8.78 -0.26 -23.62
CA ILE A 166 10.15 0.01 -23.20
C ILE A 166 11.11 -0.83 -24.05
N ASP A 167 12.02 -0.16 -24.76
CA ASP A 167 12.94 -0.81 -25.71
C ASP A 167 14.36 -1.02 -25.17
N GLN A 168 14.76 -0.30 -24.14
CA GLN A 168 16.12 -0.31 -23.63
C GLN A 168 16.15 -0.53 -22.10
N PRO A 169 17.13 -1.27 -21.57
CA PRO A 169 17.38 -1.35 -20.15
C PRO A 169 18.05 -0.06 -19.63
N GLY A 170 18.19 0.03 -18.31
CA GLY A 170 18.85 1.13 -17.61
C GLY A 170 17.89 2.16 -17.05
N ARG A 171 18.45 3.31 -16.68
CA ARG A 171 17.71 4.37 -16.00
C ARG A 171 16.75 5.07 -16.94
N GLN A 172 15.46 4.99 -16.61
CA GLN A 172 14.36 5.53 -17.42
C GLN A 172 13.30 6.14 -16.52
N ARG A 173 12.59 7.12 -17.08
CA ARG A 173 11.40 7.69 -16.46
C ARG A 173 10.16 7.02 -17.02
N LEU A 174 9.44 6.35 -16.16
CA LEU A 174 8.19 5.67 -16.48
C LEU A 174 7.01 6.62 -16.25
N ASP A 175 6.02 6.58 -17.14
CA ASP A 175 4.68 7.12 -16.88
C ASP A 175 3.96 6.26 -15.82
N GLY A 176 2.78 6.72 -15.37
CA GLY A 176 2.05 6.04 -14.32
C GLY A 176 1.69 4.60 -14.66
N TRP A 177 1.22 4.34 -15.87
CA TRP A 177 0.85 3.00 -16.31
C TRP A 177 2.05 2.09 -16.50
N GLN A 178 3.15 2.61 -17.04
CA GLN A 178 4.42 1.87 -17.14
C GLN A 178 4.97 1.51 -15.75
N ALA A 179 4.90 2.43 -14.79
CA ALA A 179 5.34 2.19 -13.42
C ALA A 179 4.51 1.11 -12.73
N ILE A 180 3.18 1.13 -12.90
CA ILE A 180 2.30 0.06 -12.41
C ILE A 180 2.61 -1.27 -13.10
N ALA A 181 2.82 -1.27 -14.42
CA ALA A 181 3.20 -2.47 -15.16
C ALA A 181 4.52 -3.06 -14.67
N TRP A 182 5.52 -2.21 -14.36
CA TRP A 182 6.81 -2.62 -13.80
C TRP A 182 6.66 -3.20 -12.38
N ALA A 183 5.90 -2.54 -11.51
CA ALA A 183 5.63 -3.01 -10.15
C ALA A 183 4.86 -4.36 -10.11
N ARG A 184 4.20 -4.74 -11.21
CA ARG A 184 3.45 -5.99 -11.36
C ARG A 184 4.26 -7.17 -11.93
N ILE A 185 5.53 -7.00 -12.26
CA ILE A 185 6.36 -8.11 -12.74
C ILE A 185 6.49 -9.17 -11.65
N ARG A 186 6.19 -10.45 -12.00
CA ARG A 186 6.23 -11.61 -11.09
C ARG A 186 7.03 -12.79 -11.65
N GLN A 187 7.48 -12.73 -12.88
CA GLN A 187 7.88 -13.92 -13.67
C GLN A 187 9.28 -14.46 -13.34
N PHE A 188 10.18 -13.68 -12.72
CA PHE A 188 11.58 -14.08 -12.53
C PHE A 188 12.06 -14.00 -11.09
N ASP A 189 11.21 -13.52 -10.20
CA ASP A 189 11.64 -13.10 -8.88
C ASP A 189 10.81 -13.82 -7.78
N SER A 190 11.39 -13.89 -6.60
CA SER A 190 10.65 -14.23 -5.39
C SER A 190 9.52 -13.21 -5.15
N GLU A 191 8.54 -13.54 -4.32
CA GLU A 191 7.50 -12.59 -3.86
C GLU A 191 8.12 -11.29 -3.32
N TYR A 192 9.34 -11.36 -2.75
CA TYR A 192 10.09 -10.22 -2.25
C TYR A 192 10.48 -9.23 -3.35
N ALA A 193 10.94 -9.69 -4.51
CA ALA A 193 11.38 -8.78 -5.58
C ALA A 193 10.22 -7.98 -6.19
N GLY A 194 9.01 -8.57 -6.28
CA GLY A 194 7.81 -7.82 -6.65
C GLY A 194 7.46 -6.75 -5.62
N THR A 195 7.64 -7.04 -4.35
CA THR A 195 7.45 -6.10 -3.24
C THR A 195 8.52 -5.00 -3.27
N ASP A 196 9.76 -5.32 -3.65
CA ASP A 196 10.83 -4.34 -3.78
C ASP A 196 10.58 -3.33 -4.89
N ARG A 197 10.00 -3.74 -6.03
CA ARG A 197 9.60 -2.81 -7.09
C ARG A 197 8.49 -1.86 -6.63
N GLN A 198 7.48 -2.38 -5.92
CA GLN A 198 6.42 -1.56 -5.34
C GLN A 198 6.97 -0.54 -4.34
N ARG A 199 7.85 -0.97 -3.44
CA ARG A 199 8.54 -0.06 -2.51
C ARG A 199 9.39 0.97 -3.23
N THR A 200 10.11 0.57 -4.28
CA THR A 200 10.91 1.49 -5.08
C THR A 200 10.05 2.60 -5.68
N VAL A 201 8.90 2.27 -6.26
CA VAL A 201 7.94 3.29 -6.74
C VAL A 201 7.52 4.21 -5.60
N MET A 202 7.10 3.68 -4.46
CA MET A 202 6.68 4.50 -3.30
C MET A 202 7.81 5.40 -2.80
N MET A 203 9.03 4.89 -2.68
CA MET A 203 10.17 5.71 -2.26
C MET A 203 10.48 6.85 -3.23
N ARG A 204 10.41 6.58 -4.53
CA ARG A 204 10.60 7.62 -5.55
C ARG A 204 9.50 8.70 -5.50
N LEU A 205 8.25 8.30 -5.22
CA LEU A 205 7.16 9.24 -5.04
C LEU A 205 7.36 10.10 -3.78
N ILE A 206 7.82 9.52 -2.67
CA ILE A 206 8.16 10.25 -1.44
C ILE A 206 9.29 11.26 -1.72
N ASP A 207 10.37 10.81 -2.35
CA ASP A 207 11.50 11.67 -2.72
C ASP A 207 11.06 12.84 -3.63
N GLN A 208 10.24 12.56 -4.64
CA GLN A 208 9.69 13.61 -5.52
C GLN A 208 8.76 14.57 -4.78
N TYR A 209 7.89 14.05 -3.91
CA TYR A 209 7.00 14.87 -3.10
C TYR A 209 7.77 15.84 -2.20
N THR A 210 8.81 15.38 -1.54
CA THR A 210 9.59 16.16 -0.59
C THR A 210 10.51 17.19 -1.26
N ASN A 211 10.95 16.91 -2.49
CA ASN A 211 11.70 17.84 -3.32
C ASN A 211 10.80 18.75 -4.17
N ALA A 212 9.48 18.59 -4.12
CA ALA A 212 8.54 19.41 -4.90
C ALA A 212 8.42 20.83 -4.33
N SER A 213 8.18 21.80 -5.21
CA SER A 213 7.88 23.16 -4.78
C SER A 213 6.51 23.25 -4.09
N VAL A 214 6.34 24.21 -3.18
CA VAL A 214 5.05 24.44 -2.52
C VAL A 214 3.91 24.64 -3.53
N SER A 215 4.16 25.30 -4.65
CA SER A 215 3.17 25.48 -5.72
C SER A 215 2.79 24.16 -6.39
N SER A 216 3.76 23.24 -6.58
CA SER A 216 3.48 21.90 -7.09
C SER A 216 2.66 21.07 -6.10
N LEU A 217 2.96 21.15 -4.81
CA LEU A 217 2.20 20.46 -3.75
C LEU A 217 0.75 20.97 -3.67
N VAL A 218 0.53 22.29 -3.84
CA VAL A 218 -0.83 22.87 -3.87
C VAL A 218 -1.60 22.41 -5.11
N ALA A 219 -0.96 22.38 -6.29
CA ALA A 219 -1.59 21.87 -7.51
C ALA A 219 -1.95 20.37 -7.38
N MET A 220 -1.05 19.59 -6.81
CA MET A 220 -1.29 18.16 -6.53
C MET A 220 -2.44 17.95 -5.53
N ALA A 221 -2.58 18.82 -4.52
CA ALA A 221 -3.69 18.73 -3.56
C ALA A 221 -5.06 18.92 -4.24
N GLY A 222 -5.14 19.65 -5.36
CA GLY A 222 -6.39 19.80 -6.14
C GLY A 222 -6.78 18.52 -6.89
N ASP A 223 -5.85 17.96 -7.65
CA ASP A 223 -6.12 16.85 -8.57
C ASP A 223 -5.72 15.47 -7.97
N GLY A 224 -4.64 15.42 -7.19
CA GLY A 224 -4.10 14.19 -6.62
C GLY A 224 -4.87 13.64 -5.41
N LEU A 225 -5.44 14.52 -4.55
CA LEU A 225 -6.29 14.09 -3.43
C LEU A 225 -7.63 13.49 -3.92
N ALA A 226 -7.96 13.72 -5.18
CA ALA A 226 -9.13 13.12 -5.83
C ALA A 226 -8.86 11.70 -6.34
N ALA A 227 -7.61 11.23 -6.32
CA ALA A 227 -7.20 10.04 -7.03
C ALA A 227 -7.32 8.74 -6.22
N PHE A 228 -7.45 8.77 -4.89
CA PHE A 228 -7.49 7.58 -4.06
C PHE A 228 -8.64 7.63 -3.04
N GLU A 229 -9.04 6.47 -2.58
CA GLU A 229 -10.10 6.32 -1.58
C GLU A 229 -9.49 6.26 -0.17
N THR A 230 -10.06 7.01 0.77
CA THR A 230 -9.53 7.10 2.13
C THR A 230 -10.63 7.50 3.12
N ASN A 231 -10.45 7.16 4.39
CA ASN A 231 -11.25 7.68 5.49
C ASN A 231 -10.66 8.95 6.12
N MET A 232 -9.57 9.48 5.56
CA MET A 232 -8.97 10.73 6.00
C MET A 232 -9.65 11.93 5.34
N THR A 233 -9.83 13.01 6.10
CA THR A 233 -10.27 14.29 5.55
C THR A 233 -9.12 14.98 4.79
N ASN A 234 -9.44 15.97 3.94
CA ASN A 234 -8.41 16.78 3.28
C ASN A 234 -7.46 17.46 4.29
N VAL A 235 -7.98 17.84 5.46
CA VAL A 235 -7.15 18.41 6.56
C VAL A 235 -6.19 17.38 7.12
N ASP A 236 -6.64 16.13 7.30
CA ASP A 236 -5.77 15.05 7.77
C ASP A 236 -4.66 14.75 6.76
N LEU A 237 -4.99 14.69 5.47
CA LEU A 237 -4.02 14.47 4.40
C LEU A 237 -2.97 15.58 4.32
N ILE A 238 -3.39 16.85 4.40
CA ILE A 238 -2.48 18.00 4.44
C ILE A 238 -1.58 17.93 5.67
N ARG A 239 -2.15 17.63 6.85
CA ARG A 239 -1.39 17.50 8.10
C ARG A 239 -0.36 16.37 8.00
N LEU A 240 -0.76 15.21 7.51
CA LEU A 240 0.12 14.07 7.29
C LEU A 240 1.28 14.44 6.36
N GLY A 241 0.97 15.06 5.21
CA GLY A 241 1.98 15.53 4.26
C GLY A 241 2.96 16.52 4.88
N ILE A 242 2.46 17.56 5.57
CA ILE A 242 3.33 18.55 6.26
C ILE A 242 4.21 17.85 7.31
N SER A 243 3.67 16.89 8.05
CA SER A 243 4.42 16.14 9.08
C SER A 243 5.51 15.25 8.46
N ALA A 244 5.32 14.77 7.24
CA ALA A 244 6.27 13.91 6.54
C ALA A 244 7.45 14.69 5.92
N LEU A 245 7.24 15.96 5.50
CA LEU A 245 8.25 16.75 4.80
C LEU A 245 9.63 16.79 5.50
N PRO A 246 9.74 17.09 6.83
CA PRO A 246 11.03 17.16 7.50
C PRO A 246 11.68 15.79 7.75
N LEU A 247 10.96 14.67 7.48
CA LEU A 247 11.38 13.31 7.80
C LEU A 247 11.82 12.51 6.57
N ALA A 248 11.73 13.09 5.39
CA ALA A 248 11.87 12.37 4.13
C ALA A 248 13.32 11.98 3.78
N ASP A 249 14.30 12.56 4.44
CA ASP A 249 15.70 12.21 4.25
C ASP A 249 16.04 10.83 4.85
N ASP A 250 15.20 10.32 5.76
CA ASP A 250 15.42 9.04 6.44
C ASP A 250 14.19 8.10 6.25
N VAL A 251 14.16 7.38 5.13
CA VAL A 251 13.11 6.42 4.81
C VAL A 251 13.60 5.01 5.07
N LEU A 252 13.09 4.41 6.15
CA LEU A 252 13.41 3.05 6.55
C LEU A 252 12.44 2.04 5.96
N GLN A 253 12.88 0.81 5.72
CA GLN A 253 12.09 -0.24 5.06
C GLN A 253 12.11 -1.54 5.84
N TYR A 254 10.96 -2.21 5.87
CA TYR A 254 10.77 -3.52 6.49
C TYR A 254 9.79 -4.37 5.68
N SER A 255 9.87 -5.68 5.79
CA SER A 255 8.93 -6.61 5.13
C SER A 255 8.41 -7.65 6.11
N ILE A 256 7.13 -7.97 5.99
CA ILE A 256 6.47 -9.03 6.74
C ILE A 256 5.90 -10.05 5.74
N PRO A 257 6.27 -11.34 5.91
CA PRO A 257 7.21 -11.87 6.90
C PRO A 257 8.65 -11.44 6.62
N GLU A 258 9.45 -11.31 7.68
CA GLU A 258 10.91 -11.13 7.55
C GLU A 258 11.55 -12.45 7.10
N ASP A 259 12.64 -12.35 6.34
CA ASP A 259 13.36 -13.52 5.87
C ASP A 259 13.89 -14.37 7.05
N GLY A 260 13.67 -15.67 6.98
CA GLY A 260 13.98 -16.59 8.06
C GLY A 260 12.96 -16.64 9.22
N LEU A 261 11.89 -15.84 9.17
CA LEU A 261 10.80 -15.87 10.15
C LEU A 261 9.52 -16.55 9.62
N PHE A 262 9.59 -17.25 8.51
CA PHE A 262 8.45 -17.98 7.96
C PHE A 262 8.88 -19.28 7.27
N ARG A 263 7.90 -20.13 7.01
CA ARG A 263 8.01 -21.31 6.16
C ARG A 263 6.89 -21.32 5.13
N ILE A 264 7.14 -21.88 3.97
CA ILE A 264 6.12 -22.02 2.93
C ILE A 264 5.24 -23.23 3.23
N ASN A 265 3.92 -23.05 3.16
CA ASN A 265 2.95 -24.12 3.01
C ASN A 265 2.63 -24.25 1.53
N PRO A 266 2.90 -25.39 0.86
CA PRO A 266 2.76 -25.52 -0.58
C PRO A 266 1.29 -25.65 -1.04
N ASP A 267 0.39 -26.16 -0.19
CA ASP A 267 -1.02 -26.38 -0.53
C ASP A 267 -1.94 -26.22 0.69
N PRO A 268 -2.79 -25.18 0.73
CA PRO A 268 -2.73 -24.01 -0.15
C PRO A 268 -1.46 -23.18 0.07
N TRP A 269 -0.96 -22.55 -0.99
CA TRP A 269 0.25 -21.74 -0.96
C TRP A 269 0.08 -20.56 0.00
N MET A 270 0.84 -20.54 1.08
CA MET A 270 0.84 -19.50 2.11
C MET A 270 2.19 -19.44 2.82
N MET A 271 2.50 -18.27 3.37
CA MET A 271 3.65 -18.04 4.24
C MET A 271 3.23 -18.16 5.70
N ILE A 272 3.60 -19.27 6.35
CA ILE A 272 3.33 -19.50 7.77
C ILE A 272 4.39 -18.80 8.60
N VAL A 273 4.00 -17.77 9.32
CA VAL A 273 4.89 -16.85 10.05
C VAL A 273 5.15 -17.32 11.47
N ASP A 274 6.37 -17.13 11.95
CA ASP A 274 6.75 -17.22 13.38
C ASP A 274 6.37 -15.89 14.07
N TYR A 275 5.11 -15.79 14.49
CA TYR A 275 4.56 -14.56 15.07
C TYR A 275 5.21 -14.17 16.38
N ASP A 276 5.69 -15.15 17.18
CA ASP A 276 6.35 -14.88 18.46
C ASP A 276 7.65 -14.07 18.27
N ARG A 277 8.29 -14.22 17.13
CA ARG A 277 9.50 -13.46 16.76
C ARG A 277 9.19 -12.26 15.86
N GLN A 278 8.21 -12.40 14.96
CA GLN A 278 7.88 -11.36 13.99
C GLN A 278 7.25 -10.11 14.64
N ILE A 279 6.33 -10.29 15.59
CA ILE A 279 5.62 -9.16 16.22
C ILE A 279 6.58 -8.27 17.02
N PRO A 280 7.45 -8.80 17.90
CA PRO A 280 8.43 -7.96 18.59
C PRO A 280 9.39 -7.22 17.64
N ALA A 281 9.84 -7.89 16.55
CA ALA A 281 10.71 -7.25 15.55
C ALA A 281 10.00 -6.11 14.81
N LEU A 282 8.74 -6.32 14.44
CA LEU A 282 7.91 -5.28 13.84
C LEU A 282 7.69 -4.09 14.77
N HIS A 283 7.38 -4.35 16.05
CA HIS A 283 7.16 -3.28 17.03
C HIS A 283 8.44 -2.50 17.30
N ALA A 284 9.59 -3.17 17.39
CA ALA A 284 10.89 -2.48 17.49
C ALA A 284 11.15 -1.60 16.27
N PHE A 285 10.78 -2.05 15.07
CA PHE A 285 10.89 -1.26 13.85
C PHE A 285 9.96 -0.05 13.85
N ILE A 286 8.66 -0.24 14.15
CA ILE A 286 7.65 0.84 14.10
C ILE A 286 7.84 1.81 15.26
N TYR A 287 7.91 1.31 16.50
CA TYR A 287 7.83 2.12 17.72
C TYR A 287 9.19 2.39 18.38
N GLY A 288 10.25 1.70 17.95
CA GLY A 288 11.60 1.79 18.50
C GLY A 288 11.89 0.78 19.60
N ASP A 289 13.17 0.60 19.90
CA ASP A 289 13.62 -0.30 20.96
C ASP A 289 13.10 0.16 22.32
N GLY A 290 12.52 -0.76 23.08
CA GLY A 290 11.97 -0.49 24.41
C GLY A 290 10.46 -0.22 24.44
N PHE A 291 9.79 -0.28 23.30
CA PHE A 291 8.33 -0.32 23.27
C PHE A 291 7.87 -1.63 23.96
N ARG A 292 7.07 -1.50 25.00
CA ARG A 292 6.46 -2.62 25.75
C ARG A 292 4.95 -2.56 25.57
N ASP A 293 4.36 -3.71 25.21
CA ASP A 293 2.91 -3.89 25.12
C ASP A 293 2.19 -3.61 26.44
#